data_3ca0ac500b86be194cab1ecb390b63d5
#
_entry.id   3ca0ac500b86be194cab1ecb390b63d5
#
_cell.length_a   1.000
_cell.length_b   1.000
_cell.length_c   1.000
_cell.angle_alpha   90.00
_cell.angle_beta   90.00
_cell.angle_gamma   90.00
#
_symmetry.space_group_name_H-M   'P 1'
#
loop_
_entity.id
_entity.type
_entity.pdbx_description
1 polymer ?
#
loop_
_entity_poly.entity_id
_entity_poly.type
_entity_poly.pdbx_seq_one_letter_code
_entity_poly.pdbx_strand_id
1 'polypeptide(L)'
;MSGFASHFLRRKRRRLQTTLARTYQAISTASVDDLWQKIVDLADVSWHPILASTNVPKGLVVQPGLIYQAFTRLSPIPIRVFVERVRPGELLSVRILVMPGLEEQIIYQLESTVCGACVSYSITLRGWLSPFFWSFIRPYAARVASQLVESVEEAALQAMTGNSPAAKRSCLDF
;
A
#
# COMPACT_ATOMS: atom_id res chain seq x y z
N MET A 1 62.90 -25.71 -3.54
CA MET A 1 62.48 -24.29 -3.65
C MET A 1 60.99 -24.29 -3.58
N SER A 2 60.46 -23.93 -2.44
CA SER A 2 59.06 -24.11 -2.01
C SER A 2 58.25 -22.87 -2.32
N GLY A 3 57.20 -23.01 -3.16
CA GLY A 3 56.25 -21.97 -3.43
C GLY A 3 55.02 -22.10 -2.53
N PHE A 4 54.91 -21.29 -1.50
CA PHE A 4 53.71 -21.16 -0.66
C PHE A 4 52.66 -20.37 -1.40
N ALA A 5 51.65 -21.06 -1.91
CA ALA A 5 50.44 -20.44 -2.42
C ALA A 5 49.48 -20.17 -1.23
N SER A 6 49.47 -18.94 -0.76
CA SER A 6 48.53 -18.48 0.26
C SER A 6 47.14 -18.32 -0.36
N HIS A 7 46.28 -19.31 -0.15
CA HIS A 7 44.86 -19.28 -0.42
C HIS A 7 44.19 -18.28 0.53
N PHE A 8 44.06 -17.04 0.10
CA PHE A 8 43.17 -16.05 0.74
C PHE A 8 41.72 -16.49 0.56
N LEU A 9 41.23 -17.26 1.53
CA LEU A 9 39.81 -17.55 1.68
C LEU A 9 39.10 -16.25 2.00
N ARG A 10 38.61 -15.60 0.96
CA ARG A 10 37.70 -14.46 1.04
C ARG A 10 36.37 -14.96 1.62
N ARG A 11 36.26 -15.02 2.94
CA ARG A 11 35.04 -15.29 3.69
C ARG A 11 34.03 -14.21 3.32
N LYS A 12 33.20 -14.49 2.32
CA LYS A 12 32.02 -13.69 1.95
C LYS A 12 31.14 -13.67 3.21
N ARG A 13 31.23 -12.63 4.02
CA ARG A 13 30.30 -12.39 5.13
C ARG A 13 28.93 -12.33 4.51
N ARG A 14 28.17 -13.42 4.57
CA ARG A 14 26.73 -13.42 4.34
C ARG A 14 26.17 -12.50 5.44
N ARG A 15 25.92 -11.24 5.09
CA ARG A 15 25.12 -10.37 5.93
C ARG A 15 23.78 -11.10 6.10
N LEU A 16 23.48 -11.46 7.33
CA LEU A 16 22.16 -11.98 7.69
C LEU A 16 21.15 -10.92 7.28
N GLN A 17 20.56 -11.10 6.13
CA GLN A 17 19.44 -10.26 5.67
C GLN A 17 18.22 -10.75 6.46
N THR A 18 17.92 -10.06 7.54
CA THR A 18 16.69 -10.31 8.28
C THR A 18 15.51 -9.92 7.38
N THR A 19 14.65 -10.87 7.09
CA THR A 19 13.40 -10.65 6.36
C THR A 19 12.26 -10.82 7.34
N LEU A 20 11.40 -9.82 7.43
CA LEU A 20 10.20 -9.83 8.25
C LEU A 20 9.01 -9.63 7.33
N ALA A 21 8.08 -10.56 7.34
CA ALA A 21 6.84 -10.49 6.56
C ALA A 21 5.62 -10.59 7.47
N ARG A 22 4.59 -9.81 7.18
CA ARG A 22 3.28 -9.84 7.83
C ARG A 22 2.18 -9.57 6.83
N THR A 23 1.03 -10.21 7.04
CA THR A 23 -0.18 -10.02 6.24
C THR A 23 -1.33 -9.66 7.17
N TYR A 24 -2.13 -8.69 6.76
CA TYR A 24 -3.37 -8.27 7.41
C TYR A 24 -4.50 -8.38 6.39
N GLN A 25 -5.68 -8.75 6.86
CA GLN A 25 -6.84 -8.94 6.02
C GLN A 25 -8.03 -8.16 6.57
N ALA A 26 -8.87 -7.68 5.67
CA ALA A 26 -10.16 -7.08 5.98
C ALA A 26 -11.19 -7.53 4.95
N ILE A 27 -12.42 -7.71 5.39
CA ILE A 27 -13.56 -8.09 4.52
C ILE A 27 -14.40 -6.84 4.36
N SER A 28 -14.82 -6.57 3.12
CA SER A 28 -15.70 -5.46 2.75
C SER A 28 -16.95 -5.97 2.06
N THR A 29 -18.05 -5.26 2.26
CA THR A 29 -19.28 -5.43 1.49
C THR A 29 -19.22 -4.75 0.12
N ALA A 30 -18.23 -3.89 -0.09
CA ALA A 30 -17.99 -3.23 -1.38
C ALA A 30 -17.48 -4.21 -2.45
N SER A 31 -17.61 -3.82 -3.71
CA SER A 31 -17.11 -4.60 -4.83
C SER A 31 -15.59 -4.59 -4.90
N VAL A 32 -15.02 -5.60 -5.56
CA VAL A 32 -13.56 -5.63 -5.86
C VAL A 32 -13.15 -4.42 -6.69
N ASP A 33 -14.02 -3.97 -7.62
CA ASP A 33 -13.73 -2.85 -8.49
C ASP A 33 -13.64 -1.52 -7.71
N ASP A 34 -14.53 -1.28 -6.76
CA ASP A 34 -14.50 -0.07 -5.92
C ASP A 34 -13.24 -0.03 -5.07
N LEU A 35 -12.88 -1.15 -4.45
CA LEU A 35 -11.65 -1.28 -3.67
C LEU A 35 -10.42 -1.11 -4.56
N TRP A 36 -10.43 -1.68 -5.77
CA TRP A 36 -9.34 -1.54 -6.73
C TRP A 36 -9.14 -0.09 -7.14
N GLN A 37 -10.21 0.62 -7.51
CA GLN A 37 -10.12 2.03 -7.88
C GLN A 37 -9.51 2.87 -6.77
N LYS A 38 -9.86 2.59 -5.50
CA LYS A 38 -9.31 3.28 -4.35
C LYS A 38 -7.83 3.00 -4.15
N ILE A 39 -7.38 1.76 -4.35
CA ILE A 39 -5.96 1.37 -4.22
C ILE A 39 -5.11 2.01 -5.31
N VAL A 40 -5.61 2.07 -6.56
CA VAL A 40 -4.84 2.58 -7.70
C VAL A 40 -4.91 4.10 -7.83
N ASP A 41 -5.81 4.77 -7.13
CA ASP A 41 -5.79 6.23 -7.03
C ASP A 41 -4.65 6.69 -6.11
N LEU A 42 -3.44 6.64 -6.64
CA LEU A 42 -2.24 7.04 -5.90
C LEU A 42 -2.20 8.53 -5.53
N ALA A 43 -3.07 9.35 -6.11
CA ALA A 43 -3.21 10.76 -5.77
C ALA A 43 -4.03 10.97 -4.49
N ASP A 44 -4.99 10.07 -4.21
CA ASP A 44 -5.79 10.10 -2.98
C ASP A 44 -5.31 9.03 -2.00
N VAL A 45 -4.43 9.43 -1.11
CA VAL A 45 -3.92 8.59 -0.01
C VAL A 45 -4.52 8.97 1.35
N SER A 46 -5.63 9.68 1.37
CA SER A 46 -6.29 10.16 2.61
C SER A 46 -6.65 9.02 3.57
N TRP A 47 -7.04 7.88 3.01
CA TRP A 47 -7.37 6.65 3.74
C TRP A 47 -6.17 5.93 4.34
N HIS A 48 -4.95 6.21 3.85
CA HIS A 48 -3.77 5.46 4.27
C HIS A 48 -3.18 6.02 5.58
N PRO A 49 -2.98 5.19 6.63
CA PRO A 49 -2.58 5.67 7.95
C PRO A 49 -1.15 6.25 8.00
N ILE A 50 -0.28 5.81 7.09
CA ILE A 50 1.14 6.22 7.05
C ILE A 50 1.37 7.35 6.06
N LEU A 51 0.71 7.32 4.89
CA LEU A 51 0.91 8.30 3.83
C LEU A 51 0.17 9.59 4.12
N ALA A 52 0.81 10.71 3.83
CA ALA A 52 0.23 12.05 3.92
C ALA A 52 -0.17 12.59 2.55
N SER A 53 0.69 12.41 1.56
CA SER A 53 0.46 12.84 0.17
C SER A 53 1.41 12.13 -0.79
N THR A 54 1.13 12.26 -2.09
CA THR A 54 2.03 11.81 -3.16
C THR A 54 2.20 12.93 -4.20
N ASN A 55 3.20 12.80 -5.06
CA ASN A 55 3.38 13.70 -6.21
C ASN A 55 2.71 13.17 -7.48
N VAL A 56 1.86 12.17 -7.37
CA VAL A 56 1.14 11.58 -8.51
C VAL A 56 -0.01 12.49 -8.90
N PRO A 57 -0.15 12.89 -10.17
CA PRO A 57 -1.30 13.64 -10.64
C PRO A 57 -2.57 12.79 -10.60
N LYS A 58 -3.73 13.45 -10.36
CA LYS A 58 -5.03 12.77 -10.39
C LYS A 58 -5.30 12.16 -11.76
N GLY A 59 -5.85 10.95 -11.76
CA GLY A 59 -6.21 10.24 -12.99
C GLY A 59 -5.05 9.54 -13.70
N LEU A 60 -3.84 9.52 -13.11
CA LEU A 60 -2.74 8.75 -13.67
C LEU A 60 -3.05 7.26 -13.59
N VAL A 61 -2.94 6.57 -14.71
CA VAL A 61 -3.09 5.10 -14.75
C VAL A 61 -1.84 4.44 -14.18
N VAL A 62 -2.04 3.63 -13.16
CA VAL A 62 -0.95 2.88 -12.50
C VAL A 62 -0.48 1.75 -13.41
N GLN A 63 0.82 1.71 -13.66
CA GLN A 63 1.46 0.68 -14.49
C GLN A 63 2.79 0.23 -13.89
N PRO A 64 3.24 -1.00 -14.18
CA PRO A 64 4.56 -1.47 -13.76
C PRO A 64 5.67 -0.56 -14.25
N GLY A 65 6.66 -0.30 -13.39
CA GLY A 65 7.77 0.62 -13.67
C GLY A 65 7.50 2.08 -13.31
N LEU A 66 6.29 2.45 -12.91
CA LEU A 66 6.00 3.80 -12.41
C LEU A 66 6.82 4.06 -11.15
N ILE A 67 7.47 5.22 -11.10
CA ILE A 67 8.23 5.71 -9.95
C ILE A 67 7.62 7.03 -9.51
N TYR A 68 7.32 7.15 -8.22
CA TYR A 68 6.78 8.37 -7.65
C TYR A 68 7.34 8.63 -6.25
N GLN A 69 7.09 9.83 -5.74
CA GLN A 69 7.44 10.22 -4.39
C GLN A 69 6.19 10.24 -3.50
N ALA A 70 6.33 9.68 -2.31
CA ALA A 70 5.31 9.75 -1.28
C ALA A 70 5.88 10.42 -0.03
N PHE A 71 5.05 11.22 0.62
CA PHE A 71 5.34 11.83 1.91
C PHE A 71 4.60 11.07 2.99
N THR A 72 5.30 10.78 4.08
CA THR A 72 4.71 10.05 5.20
C THR A 72 4.38 11.00 6.35
N ARG A 73 3.41 10.59 7.17
CA ARG A 73 3.08 11.31 8.42
C ARG A 73 4.15 11.13 9.50
N LEU A 74 5.04 10.15 9.31
CA LEU A 74 6.08 9.78 10.27
C LEU A 74 7.40 10.52 10.04
N SER A 75 7.64 11.05 8.81
CA SER A 75 8.87 11.72 8.43
C SER A 75 8.60 12.77 7.34
N PRO A 76 9.21 13.95 7.41
CA PRO A 76 9.11 14.95 6.36
C PRO A 76 9.91 14.60 5.10
N ILE A 77 10.74 13.55 5.16
CA ILE A 77 11.57 13.13 4.03
C ILE A 77 10.73 12.32 3.06
N PRO A 78 10.68 12.71 1.76
CA PRO A 78 9.96 11.92 0.77
C PRO A 78 10.61 10.57 0.54
N ILE A 79 9.79 9.53 0.42
CA ILE A 79 10.22 8.19 0.06
C ILE A 79 9.95 7.94 -1.42
N ARG A 80 10.83 7.16 -2.06
CA ARG A 80 10.62 6.74 -3.45
C ARG A 80 9.89 5.40 -3.48
N VAL A 81 8.81 5.37 -4.23
CA VAL A 81 7.97 4.19 -4.41
C VAL A 81 8.07 3.74 -5.85
N PHE A 82 8.28 2.44 -6.04
CA PHE A 82 8.34 1.77 -7.34
C PHE A 82 7.17 0.83 -7.46
N VAL A 83 6.38 0.98 -8.50
CA VAL A 83 5.31 0.03 -8.84
C VAL A 83 5.95 -1.17 -9.56
N GLU A 84 5.93 -2.34 -8.91
CA GLU A 84 6.55 -3.55 -9.47
C GLU A 84 5.59 -4.35 -10.34
N ARG A 85 4.37 -4.56 -9.85
CA ARG A 85 3.36 -5.36 -10.55
C ARG A 85 2.00 -4.73 -10.38
N VAL A 86 1.24 -4.80 -11.45
CA VAL A 86 -0.16 -4.40 -11.49
C VAL A 86 -0.93 -5.50 -12.19
N ARG A 87 -1.92 -6.07 -11.52
CA ARG A 87 -2.95 -6.92 -12.10
C ARG A 87 -4.28 -6.29 -11.78
N PRO A 88 -4.97 -5.69 -12.76
CA PRO A 88 -6.22 -4.99 -12.55
C PRO A 88 -7.24 -5.85 -11.80
N GLY A 89 -7.83 -5.29 -10.74
CA GLY A 89 -8.79 -5.99 -9.89
C GLY A 89 -8.24 -7.07 -8.97
N GLU A 90 -6.94 -7.40 -9.06
CA GLU A 90 -6.37 -8.51 -8.28
C GLU A 90 -5.21 -8.07 -7.36
N LEU A 91 -4.21 -7.38 -7.93
CA LEU A 91 -2.94 -7.20 -7.22
C LEU A 91 -2.22 -5.91 -7.60
N LEU A 92 -1.80 -5.17 -6.59
CA LEU A 92 -0.82 -4.08 -6.70
C LEU A 92 0.38 -4.40 -5.80
N SER A 93 1.58 -4.48 -6.39
CA SER A 93 2.84 -4.63 -5.66
C SER A 93 3.69 -3.38 -5.84
N VAL A 94 4.11 -2.80 -4.73
CA VAL A 94 5.01 -1.66 -4.71
C VAL A 94 6.24 -1.95 -3.86
N ARG A 95 7.37 -1.38 -4.24
CA ARG A 95 8.63 -1.43 -3.50
C ARG A 95 9.02 -0.04 -3.07
N ILE A 96 9.45 0.08 -1.82
CA ILE A 96 9.87 1.33 -1.20
C ILE A 96 11.32 1.20 -0.78
N LEU A 97 12.15 2.13 -1.23
CA LEU A 97 13.50 2.29 -0.72
C LEU A 97 13.49 3.31 0.42
N VAL A 98 13.37 2.80 1.64
CA VAL A 98 13.25 3.65 2.83
C VAL A 98 14.59 4.34 3.12
N MET A 99 15.66 3.55 3.14
CA MET A 99 17.04 4.01 3.33
C MET A 99 18.04 2.94 2.86
N PRO A 100 19.32 3.27 2.71
CA PRO A 100 20.34 2.27 2.38
C PRO A 100 20.34 1.11 3.39
N GLY A 101 20.08 -0.11 2.91
CA GLY A 101 20.04 -1.32 3.74
C GLY A 101 18.68 -1.65 4.37
N LEU A 102 17.64 -0.90 4.05
CA LEU A 102 16.24 -1.21 4.41
C LEU A 102 15.34 -1.04 3.19
N GLU A 103 14.77 -2.13 2.75
CA GLU A 103 13.82 -2.23 1.64
C GLU A 103 12.48 -2.74 2.16
N GLU A 104 11.41 -2.11 1.73
CA GLU A 104 10.05 -2.49 2.04
C GLU A 104 9.32 -2.88 0.76
N GLN A 105 8.65 -4.01 0.77
CA GLN A 105 7.76 -4.44 -0.29
C GLN A 105 6.34 -4.55 0.27
N ILE A 106 5.40 -3.91 -0.40
CA ILE A 106 3.98 -3.92 -0.06
C ILE A 106 3.22 -4.58 -1.19
N ILE A 107 2.29 -5.45 -0.84
CA ILE A 107 1.39 -6.12 -1.78
C ILE A 107 -0.03 -5.94 -1.26
N TYR A 108 -0.87 -5.31 -2.09
CA TYR A 108 -2.33 -5.32 -1.95
C TYR A 108 -2.86 -6.43 -2.86
N GLN A 109 -3.65 -7.32 -2.30
CA GLN A 109 -4.32 -8.39 -3.04
C GLN A 109 -5.81 -8.32 -2.74
N LEU A 110 -6.62 -8.41 -3.79
CA LEU A 110 -8.07 -8.40 -3.71
C LEU A 110 -8.61 -9.75 -4.17
N GLU A 111 -9.58 -10.25 -3.45
CA GLU A 111 -10.27 -11.50 -3.78
C GLU A 111 -11.78 -11.29 -3.63
N SER A 112 -12.54 -11.74 -4.62
CA SER A 112 -14.00 -11.74 -4.51
C SER A 112 -14.45 -12.82 -3.54
N THR A 113 -15.41 -12.48 -2.68
CA THR A 113 -16.03 -13.40 -1.74
C THR A 113 -17.55 -13.46 -1.95
N VAL A 114 -18.21 -14.42 -1.34
CA VAL A 114 -19.68 -14.56 -1.45
C VAL A 114 -20.43 -13.32 -0.95
N CYS A 115 -19.83 -12.58 0.00
CA CYS A 115 -20.47 -11.42 0.66
C CYS A 115 -19.79 -10.09 0.31
N GLY A 116 -19.01 -10.01 -0.78
CA GLY A 116 -18.28 -8.80 -1.14
C GLY A 116 -16.85 -9.09 -1.56
N ALA A 117 -15.86 -8.39 -0.97
CA ALA A 117 -14.45 -8.59 -1.29
C ALA A 117 -13.59 -8.73 -0.04
N CYS A 118 -12.48 -9.45 -0.17
CA CYS A 118 -11.43 -9.55 0.83
C CYS A 118 -10.19 -8.79 0.37
N VAL A 119 -9.67 -7.90 1.21
CA VAL A 119 -8.43 -7.18 1.01
C VAL A 119 -7.34 -7.82 1.86
N SER A 120 -6.25 -8.24 1.23
CA SER A 120 -5.03 -8.71 1.89
C SER A 120 -3.92 -7.69 1.70
N TYR A 121 -3.43 -7.11 2.79
CA TYR A 121 -2.29 -6.21 2.82
C TYR A 121 -1.09 -6.94 3.37
N SER A 122 -0.09 -7.19 2.53
CA SER A 122 1.14 -7.87 2.91
C SER A 122 2.32 -6.90 2.86
N ILE A 123 3.06 -6.84 3.96
CA ILE A 123 4.27 -6.03 4.09
C ILE A 123 5.48 -6.95 4.34
N THR A 124 6.54 -6.74 3.59
CA THR A 124 7.81 -7.45 3.74
C THR A 124 8.94 -6.46 3.88
N LEU A 125 9.64 -6.50 5.00
CA LEU A 125 10.83 -5.70 5.28
C LEU A 125 12.07 -6.54 5.10
N ARG A 126 13.05 -6.05 4.33
CA ARG A 126 14.34 -6.69 4.12
C ARG A 126 15.46 -5.76 4.54
N GLY A 127 16.35 -6.27 5.39
CA GLY A 127 17.53 -5.52 5.83
C GLY A 127 17.81 -5.70 7.32
N TRP A 128 18.96 -5.25 7.76
CA TRP A 128 19.41 -5.39 9.15
C TRP A 128 18.62 -4.50 10.13
N LEU A 129 18.02 -3.41 9.64
CA LEU A 129 17.17 -2.49 10.43
C LEU A 129 15.70 -2.94 10.50
N SER A 130 15.30 -4.03 9.82
CA SER A 130 13.91 -4.48 9.74
C SER A 130 13.22 -4.64 11.11
N PRO A 131 13.84 -5.24 12.16
CA PRO A 131 13.17 -5.39 13.45
C PRO A 131 12.90 -4.06 14.15
N PHE A 132 13.84 -3.12 14.03
CA PHE A 132 13.70 -1.78 14.61
C PHE A 132 12.61 -0.99 13.89
N PHE A 133 12.68 -0.93 12.57
CA PHE A 133 11.71 -0.23 11.75
C PHE A 133 10.29 -0.81 11.92
N TRP A 134 10.19 -2.14 12.04
CA TRP A 134 8.93 -2.82 12.28
C TRP A 134 8.23 -2.35 13.55
N SER A 135 8.94 -2.08 14.62
CA SER A 135 8.37 -1.61 15.89
C SER A 135 7.60 -0.30 15.72
N PHE A 136 8.06 0.57 14.82
CA PHE A 136 7.40 1.85 14.54
C PHE A 136 6.20 1.73 13.61
N ILE A 137 6.30 0.91 12.53
CA ILE A 137 5.25 0.85 11.52
C ILE A 137 4.14 -0.14 11.86
N ARG A 138 4.41 -1.12 12.73
CA ARG A 138 3.45 -2.18 13.08
C ARG A 138 2.04 -1.68 13.43
N PRO A 139 1.83 -0.68 14.29
CA PRO A 139 0.49 -0.23 14.66
C PRO A 139 -0.27 0.40 13.48
N TYR A 140 0.45 0.99 12.54
CA TYR A 140 -0.13 1.58 11.33
C TYR A 140 -0.41 0.51 10.27
N ALA A 141 0.54 -0.40 10.06
CA ALA A 141 0.39 -1.51 9.11
C ALA A 141 -0.83 -2.38 9.41
N ALA A 142 -1.14 -2.61 10.69
CA ALA A 142 -2.31 -3.36 11.11
C ALA A 142 -3.65 -2.68 10.75
N ARG A 143 -3.64 -1.38 10.50
CA ARG A 143 -4.85 -0.59 10.18
C ARG A 143 -5.06 -0.36 8.69
N VAL A 144 -4.05 -0.62 7.85
CA VAL A 144 -4.14 -0.29 6.40
C VAL A 144 -5.33 -0.97 5.75
N ALA A 145 -5.51 -2.27 5.94
CA ALA A 145 -6.58 -3.03 5.30
C ALA A 145 -7.97 -2.56 5.78
N SER A 146 -8.16 -2.34 7.08
CA SER A 146 -9.44 -1.87 7.64
C SER A 146 -9.76 -0.45 7.21
N GLN A 147 -8.79 0.47 7.21
CA GLN A 147 -9.02 1.85 6.77
C GLN A 147 -9.32 1.96 5.28
N LEU A 148 -8.75 1.09 4.45
CA LEU A 148 -9.12 1.00 3.05
C LEU A 148 -10.59 0.61 2.91
N VAL A 149 -11.02 -0.45 3.58
CA VAL A 149 -12.41 -0.92 3.57
C VAL A 149 -13.35 0.16 4.06
N GLU A 150 -13.09 0.75 5.22
CA GLU A 150 -13.88 1.83 5.81
C GLU A 150 -14.06 3.00 4.82
N SER A 151 -12.97 3.43 4.17
CA SER A 151 -13.02 4.56 3.23
C SER A 151 -13.89 4.30 2.00
N VAL A 152 -13.93 3.05 1.51
CA VAL A 152 -14.76 2.68 0.36
C VAL A 152 -16.22 2.53 0.76
N GLU A 153 -16.49 1.92 1.91
CA GLU A 153 -17.84 1.77 2.45
C GLU A 153 -18.47 3.13 2.81
N GLU A 154 -17.72 4.06 3.38
CA GLU A 154 -18.16 5.43 3.61
C GLU A 154 -18.50 6.17 2.30
N ALA A 155 -17.66 6.02 1.27
CA ALA A 155 -17.91 6.62 -0.02
C ALA A 155 -19.19 6.06 -0.68
N ALA A 156 -19.44 4.76 -0.56
CA ALA A 156 -20.65 4.12 -1.05
C ALA A 156 -21.91 4.62 -0.32
N LEU A 157 -21.83 4.75 1.00
CA LEU A 157 -22.94 5.30 1.82
C LEU A 157 -23.23 6.76 1.46
N GLN A 158 -22.21 7.58 1.26
CA GLN A 158 -22.38 8.98 0.84
C GLN A 158 -23.03 9.10 -0.54
N ALA A 159 -22.66 8.23 -1.47
CA ALA A 159 -23.28 8.18 -2.80
C ALA A 159 -24.78 7.83 -2.73
N MET A 160 -25.16 6.94 -1.81
CA MET A 160 -26.59 6.58 -1.59
C MET A 160 -27.39 7.70 -0.94
N THR A 161 -26.79 8.41 0.03
CA THR A 161 -27.47 9.51 0.74
C THR A 161 -27.50 10.81 -0.07
N GLY A 162 -26.48 11.10 -0.88
CA GLY A 162 -26.43 12.26 -1.77
C GLY A 162 -27.40 12.19 -2.96
N ASN A 163 -27.88 11.00 -3.31
CA ASN A 163 -28.88 10.77 -4.37
C ASN A 163 -30.34 10.83 -3.89
N SER A 164 -30.61 11.26 -2.65
CA SER A 164 -31.98 11.51 -2.19
C SER A 164 -32.53 12.73 -2.90
N PRO A 165 -33.61 12.61 -3.70
CA PRO A 165 -34.09 13.70 -4.55
C PRO A 165 -34.69 14.82 -3.71
N ALA A 166 -33.93 15.87 -3.50
CA ALA A 166 -34.45 17.20 -3.14
C ALA A 166 -35.12 17.84 -4.37
N ALA A 167 -35.94 17.08 -5.08
CA ALA A 167 -36.74 17.53 -6.22
C ALA A 167 -38.20 17.17 -6.00
N LYS A 168 -38.86 17.89 -5.06
CA LYS A 168 -40.33 18.07 -5.07
C LYS A 168 -40.76 19.06 -3.99
N ARG A 169 -40.33 20.31 -4.10
CA ARG A 169 -41.07 21.42 -3.50
C ARG A 169 -40.97 22.62 -4.43
N SER A 170 -41.67 22.57 -5.51
CA SER A 170 -42.03 23.75 -6.29
C SER A 170 -43.13 23.39 -7.27
N CYS A 171 -44.32 23.17 -6.78
CA CYS A 171 -45.57 23.21 -7.53
C CYS A 171 -46.74 23.11 -6.55
N LEU A 172 -47.02 24.19 -5.83
CA LEU A 172 -48.31 24.46 -5.20
C LEU A 172 -48.30 25.90 -4.67
N ASP A 173 -48.29 26.84 -5.61
CA ASP A 173 -48.81 28.20 -5.42
C ASP A 173 -49.50 28.60 -6.72
N PHE A 174 -50.78 28.31 -6.74
CA PHE A 174 -51.84 29.01 -7.46
C PHE A 174 -53.11 29.00 -6.63
#